data_2dbca68c9be75357383e3cb1f7f4b6bd
#
_entry.id   2dbca68c9be75357383e3cb1f7f4b6bd
#
_cell.length_a   1.000
_cell.length_b   1.000
_cell.length_c   1.000
_cell.angle_alpha   90.00
_cell.angle_beta   90.00
_cell.angle_gamma   90.00
#
_symmetry.space_group_name_H-M   'P 1'
#
loop_
_entity.id
_entity.type
_entity.pdbx_description
1 polymer ?
#
loop_
_entity_poly.entity_id
_entity_poly.type
_entity_poly.pdbx_seq_one_letter_code
_entity_poly.pdbx_strand_id
1 'polypeptide(L)'
;MWIIHAVIINKLRNLGVNDILIHWVCSFLSHRKQRVKLSHILSEWLELKGSMPQGSWLDPLIFIILINDLESECLVHKYFDDTTLSEFVNEGEHSFMDRHVDNVLKWSRYNLMNINCNKTKEMIIGRLAKQSISLLHTNDNEVQRVNVFKLLGVHVDCLLKWDNHVDAR
;
A
#
# COMPACT_ATOMS: atom_id res chain seq x y z
N MET A 1 23.29 -3.23 7.82
CA MET A 1 22.01 -3.67 7.19
C MET A 1 20.94 -2.63 7.56
N TRP A 2 20.22 -2.12 6.58
CA TRP A 2 19.20 -1.08 6.81
C TRP A 2 17.94 -1.70 7.42
N ILE A 3 17.16 -0.92 8.18
CA ILE A 3 16.01 -1.39 8.97
C ILE A 3 14.95 -2.11 8.08
N ILE A 4 14.65 -1.56 6.90
CA ILE A 4 13.72 -2.19 5.94
C ILE A 4 14.24 -3.55 5.45
N HIS A 5 15.54 -3.67 5.18
CA HIS A 5 16.14 -4.96 4.80
C HIS A 5 16.00 -5.99 5.93
N ALA A 6 16.09 -5.58 7.19
CA ALA A 6 15.87 -6.48 8.33
C ALA A 6 14.42 -7.00 8.37
N VAL A 7 13.43 -6.17 8.08
CA VAL A 7 12.03 -6.59 7.98
C VAL A 7 11.85 -7.64 6.88
N ILE A 8 12.41 -7.40 5.69
CA ILE A 8 12.35 -8.35 4.56
C ILE A 8 12.97 -9.69 4.95
N ILE A 9 14.16 -9.68 5.54
CA ILE A 9 14.87 -10.89 5.95
C ILE A 9 14.08 -11.69 6.99
N ASN A 10 13.48 -11.02 7.96
CA ASN A 10 12.63 -11.67 8.97
C ASN A 10 11.39 -12.30 8.33
N LYS A 11 10.74 -11.62 7.40
CA LYS A 11 9.58 -12.18 6.68
C LYS A 11 9.97 -13.38 5.83
N LEU A 12 11.11 -13.35 5.13
CA LEU A 12 11.63 -14.49 4.39
C LEU A 12 11.89 -15.71 5.29
N ARG A 13 12.46 -15.49 6.49
CA ARG A 13 12.65 -16.56 7.48
C ARG A 13 11.34 -17.14 7.96
N ASN A 14 10.37 -16.28 8.27
CA ASN A 14 9.05 -16.71 8.72
C ASN A 14 8.29 -17.51 7.65
N LEU A 15 8.57 -17.24 6.37
CA LEU A 15 8.05 -18.01 5.23
C LEU A 15 8.80 -19.32 4.99
N GLY A 16 9.82 -19.64 5.78
CA GLY A 16 10.62 -20.87 5.64
C GLY A 16 11.56 -20.86 4.45
N VAL A 17 11.93 -19.69 3.94
CA VAL A 17 12.87 -19.60 2.81
C VAL A 17 14.25 -20.08 3.25
N ASN A 18 14.92 -20.87 2.39
CA ASN A 18 16.24 -21.42 2.65
C ASN A 18 17.28 -20.31 2.91
N ASP A 19 18.15 -20.52 3.90
CA ASP A 19 19.17 -19.54 4.31
C ASP A 19 20.11 -19.13 3.17
N ILE A 20 20.41 -20.02 2.23
CA ILE A 20 21.26 -19.71 1.06
C ILE A 20 20.57 -18.61 0.21
N LEU A 21 19.26 -18.73 -0.02
CA LEU A 21 18.49 -17.72 -0.77
C LEU A 21 18.39 -16.42 0.03
N ILE A 22 18.21 -16.51 1.34
CA ILE A 22 18.19 -15.33 2.22
C ILE A 22 19.54 -14.59 2.17
N HIS A 23 20.65 -15.30 2.23
CA HIS A 23 21.99 -14.71 2.08
C HIS A 23 22.19 -14.04 0.71
N TRP A 24 21.68 -14.67 -0.34
CA TRP A 24 21.73 -14.09 -1.68
C TRP A 24 20.91 -12.79 -1.76
N VAL A 25 19.68 -12.76 -1.21
CA VAL A 25 18.86 -11.54 -1.13
C VAL A 25 19.55 -10.45 -0.29
N CYS A 26 20.14 -10.82 0.85
CA CYS A 26 20.94 -9.90 1.66
C CYS A 26 22.07 -9.25 0.87
N SER A 27 22.84 -10.08 0.16
CA SER A 27 23.94 -9.61 -0.69
C SER A 27 23.46 -8.70 -1.80
N PHE A 28 22.34 -9.05 -2.45
CA PHE A 28 21.73 -8.25 -3.49
C PHE A 28 21.28 -6.88 -2.99
N LEU A 29 20.74 -6.76 -1.77
CA LEU A 29 20.25 -5.53 -1.19
C LEU A 29 21.35 -4.67 -0.55
N SER A 30 22.53 -5.25 -0.25
CA SER A 30 23.60 -4.56 0.48
C SER A 30 24.53 -3.78 -0.44
N HIS A 31 25.13 -2.70 0.11
CA HIS A 31 26.20 -1.91 -0.52
C HIS A 31 25.87 -1.34 -1.92
N ARG A 32 24.59 -1.13 -2.19
CA ARG A 32 24.17 -0.57 -3.47
C ARG A 32 24.43 0.92 -3.52
N LYS A 33 24.88 1.39 -4.70
CA LYS A 33 25.11 2.81 -4.98
C LYS A 33 24.43 3.19 -6.28
N GLN A 34 23.99 4.42 -6.36
CA GLN A 34 23.43 4.99 -7.59
C GLN A 34 24.06 6.35 -7.90
N ARG A 35 24.01 6.71 -9.16
CA ARG A 35 24.33 8.05 -9.63
C ARG A 35 23.44 8.42 -10.80
N VAL A 36 23.22 9.71 -10.99
CA VAL A 36 22.48 10.24 -12.14
C VAL A 36 23.46 10.50 -13.28
N LYS A 37 23.06 10.12 -14.50
CA LYS A 37 23.78 10.45 -15.74
C LYS A 37 22.88 11.37 -16.57
N LEU A 38 23.35 12.56 -16.86
CA LEU A 38 22.69 13.50 -17.75
C LEU A 38 23.66 13.83 -18.91
N SER A 39 23.40 13.29 -20.09
CA SER A 39 24.30 13.38 -21.24
C SER A 39 25.72 12.88 -20.88
N HIS A 40 26.69 13.78 -20.80
CA HIS A 40 28.11 13.47 -20.47
C HIS A 40 28.46 13.76 -19.00
N ILE A 41 27.51 14.32 -18.23
CA ILE A 41 27.73 14.69 -16.84
C ILE A 41 27.23 13.55 -15.94
N LEU A 42 28.03 13.20 -14.94
CA LEU A 42 27.73 12.20 -13.93
C LEU A 42 27.73 12.87 -12.56
N SER A 43 26.69 12.55 -11.75
CA SER A 43 26.71 12.95 -10.34
C SER A 43 27.68 12.08 -9.54
N GLU A 44 27.98 12.50 -8.32
CA GLU A 44 28.63 11.67 -7.33
C GLU A 44 27.81 10.41 -7.02
N TRP A 45 28.53 9.37 -6.55
CA TRP A 45 27.89 8.15 -6.11
C TRP A 45 27.18 8.36 -4.77
N LEU A 46 25.89 8.00 -4.73
CA LEU A 46 25.09 8.01 -3.51
C LEU A 46 24.78 6.57 -3.08
N GLU A 47 25.04 6.24 -1.82
CA GLU A 47 24.68 4.94 -1.25
C GLU A 47 23.16 4.85 -1.02
N LEU A 48 22.55 3.75 -1.48
CA LEU A 48 21.13 3.49 -1.31
C LEU A 48 20.84 2.98 0.10
N LYS A 49 20.15 3.80 0.89
CA LYS A 49 19.79 3.53 2.28
C LYS A 49 18.38 2.92 2.35
N GLY A 50 18.25 1.64 2.03
CA GLY A 50 17.02 0.89 2.25
C GLY A 50 15.96 0.97 1.16
N SER A 51 16.26 1.52 -0.02
CA SER A 51 15.37 1.47 -1.17
C SER A 51 15.52 0.15 -1.93
N MET A 52 14.43 -0.28 -2.57
CA MET A 52 14.43 -1.39 -3.51
C MET A 52 15.05 -0.95 -4.84
N PRO A 53 15.84 -1.80 -5.50
CA PRO A 53 16.41 -1.47 -6.80
C PRO A 53 15.32 -1.56 -7.87
N GLN A 54 14.78 -0.42 -8.27
CA GLN A 54 13.79 -0.33 -9.34
C GLN A 54 14.29 -0.98 -10.63
N GLY A 55 13.40 -1.72 -11.31
CA GLY A 55 13.71 -2.40 -12.56
C GLY A 55 14.36 -3.78 -12.42
N SER A 56 14.51 -4.29 -11.20
CA SER A 56 14.91 -5.67 -10.98
C SER A 56 13.71 -6.61 -10.90
N TRP A 57 13.88 -7.87 -11.32
CA TRP A 57 12.85 -8.91 -11.17
C TRP A 57 12.52 -9.20 -9.70
N LEU A 58 13.44 -8.91 -8.80
CA LEU A 58 13.30 -9.17 -7.37
C LEU A 58 12.45 -8.11 -6.67
N ASP A 59 12.37 -6.90 -7.21
CA ASP A 59 11.63 -5.79 -6.63
C ASP A 59 10.12 -6.09 -6.42
N PRO A 60 9.37 -6.53 -7.45
CA PRO A 60 7.98 -6.93 -7.26
C PRO A 60 7.80 -8.08 -6.28
N LEU A 61 8.69 -9.07 -6.32
CA LEU A 61 8.62 -10.23 -5.42
C LEU A 61 8.83 -9.83 -3.96
N ILE A 62 9.82 -9.01 -3.68
CA ILE A 62 10.10 -8.55 -2.31
C ILE A 62 8.95 -7.66 -1.81
N PHE A 63 8.37 -6.83 -2.68
CA PHE A 63 7.21 -6.04 -2.30
C PHE A 63 6.01 -6.92 -1.92
N ILE A 64 5.72 -7.96 -2.69
CA ILE A 64 4.69 -8.96 -2.35
C ILE A 64 4.97 -9.58 -0.98
N ILE A 65 6.22 -9.99 -0.71
CA ILE A 65 6.62 -10.55 0.58
C ILE A 65 6.41 -9.54 1.72
N LEU A 66 6.71 -8.27 1.48
CA LEU A 66 6.51 -7.21 2.47
C LEU A 66 5.06 -7.03 2.86
N ILE A 67 4.12 -7.07 1.89
CA ILE A 67 2.70 -6.83 2.15
C ILE A 67 1.89 -8.10 2.40
N ASN A 68 2.49 -9.28 2.32
CA ASN A 68 1.79 -10.56 2.37
C ASN A 68 1.01 -10.74 3.67
N ASP A 69 1.59 -10.36 4.80
CA ASP A 69 1.01 -10.48 6.15
C ASP A 69 0.12 -9.28 6.55
N LEU A 70 -0.17 -8.36 5.62
CA LEU A 70 -1.19 -7.35 5.85
C LEU A 70 -2.57 -8.01 5.79
N GLU A 71 -3.20 -8.18 6.93
CA GLU A 71 -4.53 -8.76 7.09
C GLU A 71 -5.43 -7.82 7.89
N SER A 72 -6.73 -7.92 7.67
CA SER A 72 -7.77 -7.24 8.43
C SER A 72 -9.01 -8.14 8.50
N GLU A 73 -9.90 -7.89 9.44
CA GLU A 73 -11.18 -8.59 9.57
C GLU A 73 -12.14 -8.25 8.40
N CYS A 74 -11.88 -7.16 7.66
CA CYS A 74 -12.60 -6.82 6.43
C CYS A 74 -11.88 -7.37 5.18
N LEU A 75 -12.53 -7.27 4.02
CA LEU A 75 -11.90 -7.64 2.75
C LEU A 75 -10.74 -6.69 2.42
N VAL A 76 -9.58 -7.27 2.19
CA VAL A 76 -8.35 -6.55 1.82
C VAL A 76 -7.95 -6.96 0.41
N HIS A 77 -7.98 -6.01 -0.51
CA HIS A 77 -7.50 -6.20 -1.88
C HIS A 77 -6.17 -5.46 -2.03
N LYS A 78 -5.12 -6.20 -2.40
CA LYS A 78 -3.77 -5.69 -2.58
C LYS A 78 -3.40 -5.74 -4.05
N TYR A 79 -3.02 -4.60 -4.61
CA TYR A 79 -2.50 -4.52 -5.96
C TYR A 79 -1.27 -3.62 -5.96
N PHE A 80 -0.09 -4.24 -5.90
CA PHE A 80 1.17 -3.53 -5.68
C PHE A 80 1.07 -2.61 -4.45
N ASP A 81 1.39 -1.33 -4.60
CA ASP A 81 1.31 -0.30 -3.56
C ASP A 81 -0.12 0.15 -3.24
N ASP A 82 -1.08 -0.16 -4.10
CA ASP A 82 -2.49 0.15 -3.85
C ASP A 82 -3.14 -0.94 -3.00
N THR A 83 -3.73 -0.53 -1.88
CA THR A 83 -4.49 -1.41 -0.99
C THR A 83 -5.89 -0.85 -0.79
N THR A 84 -6.90 -1.68 -1.01
CA THR A 84 -8.30 -1.34 -0.81
C THR A 84 -8.88 -2.18 0.32
N LEU A 85 -9.51 -1.51 1.28
CA LEU A 85 -10.30 -2.13 2.34
C LEU A 85 -11.77 -2.03 1.96
N SER A 86 -12.52 -3.10 2.12
CA SER A 86 -13.95 -3.11 1.83
C SER A 86 -14.72 -3.80 2.95
N GLU A 87 -15.76 -3.13 3.42
CA GLU A 87 -16.67 -3.63 4.44
C GLU A 87 -18.11 -3.62 3.91
N PHE A 88 -18.85 -4.65 4.20
CA PHE A 88 -20.29 -4.71 3.95
C PHE A 88 -21.01 -4.36 5.25
N VAL A 89 -21.81 -3.31 5.23
CA VAL A 89 -22.59 -2.84 6.38
C VAL A 89 -24.07 -3.01 6.06
N ASN A 90 -24.79 -3.76 6.87
CA ASN A 90 -26.24 -3.94 6.73
C ASN A 90 -26.98 -2.70 7.27
N GLU A 91 -28.24 -2.57 6.89
CA GLU A 91 -29.10 -1.48 7.37
C GLU A 91 -29.27 -1.56 8.89
N GLY A 92 -28.94 -0.45 9.58
CA GLY A 92 -28.97 -0.36 11.04
C GLY A 92 -27.73 -0.84 11.77
N GLU A 93 -26.75 -1.37 11.08
CA GLU A 93 -25.43 -1.73 11.65
C GLU A 93 -24.45 -0.55 11.61
N HIS A 94 -23.45 -0.59 12.49
CA HIS A 94 -22.37 0.38 12.51
C HIS A 94 -21.18 -0.13 11.69
N SER A 95 -20.52 0.77 10.98
CA SER A 95 -19.25 0.48 10.30
C SER A 95 -18.12 0.35 11.32
N PHE A 96 -17.24 -0.62 11.10
CA PHE A 96 -16.00 -0.82 11.83
C PHE A 96 -14.77 -0.39 11.02
N MET A 97 -14.96 0.37 9.93
CA MET A 97 -13.88 0.78 9.03
C MET A 97 -12.78 1.55 9.75
N ASP A 98 -13.10 2.38 10.74
CA ASP A 98 -12.10 3.07 11.58
C ASP A 98 -11.13 2.07 12.23
N ARG A 99 -11.67 0.98 12.80
CA ARG A 99 -10.87 -0.08 13.43
C ARG A 99 -9.99 -0.81 12.41
N HIS A 100 -10.53 -1.08 11.21
CA HIS A 100 -9.78 -1.73 10.13
C HIS A 100 -8.64 -0.85 9.65
N VAL A 101 -8.87 0.44 9.47
CA VAL A 101 -7.85 1.42 9.10
C VAL A 101 -6.78 1.54 10.19
N ASP A 102 -7.17 1.60 11.46
CA ASP A 102 -6.24 1.62 12.59
C ASP A 102 -5.32 0.38 12.61
N ASN A 103 -5.86 -0.80 12.31
CA ASN A 103 -5.07 -2.03 12.24
C ASN A 103 -4.05 -1.96 11.09
N VAL A 104 -4.44 -1.45 9.93
CA VAL A 104 -3.52 -1.22 8.81
C VAL A 104 -2.45 -0.19 9.14
N LEU A 105 -2.79 0.89 9.84
CA LEU A 105 -1.85 1.90 10.31
C LEU A 105 -0.85 1.32 11.33
N LYS A 106 -1.30 0.48 12.25
CA LYS A 106 -0.42 -0.23 13.21
C LYS A 106 0.53 -1.17 12.47
N TRP A 107 -0.01 -1.96 11.53
CA TRP A 107 0.78 -2.85 10.70
C TRP A 107 1.84 -2.08 9.89
N SER A 108 1.49 -0.94 9.30
CA SER A 108 2.40 -0.12 8.50
C SER A 108 3.57 0.42 9.32
N ARG A 109 3.29 0.89 10.55
CA ARG A 109 4.33 1.34 11.49
C ARG A 109 5.27 0.20 11.89
N TYR A 110 4.71 -0.98 12.21
CA TYR A 110 5.51 -2.16 12.55
C TYR A 110 6.42 -2.60 11.40
N ASN A 111 5.92 -2.51 10.17
CA ASN A 111 6.66 -2.87 8.96
C ASN A 111 7.50 -1.72 8.36
N LEU A 112 7.52 -0.56 9.02
CA LEU A 112 8.26 0.64 8.58
C LEU A 112 7.84 1.11 7.18
N MET A 113 6.59 0.90 6.82
CA MET A 113 5.97 1.34 5.58
C MET A 113 5.12 2.58 5.85
N ASN A 114 5.26 3.61 5.04
CA ASN A 114 4.47 4.82 5.17
C ASN A 114 3.23 4.74 4.29
N ILE A 115 2.05 4.86 4.90
CA ILE A 115 0.80 5.02 4.17
C ILE A 115 0.68 6.47 3.72
N ASN A 116 0.34 6.68 2.45
CA ASN A 116 0.11 8.00 1.90
C ASN A 116 -1.33 8.46 2.21
N CYS A 117 -1.52 9.06 3.40
CA CYS A 117 -2.82 9.54 3.86
C CYS A 117 -3.45 10.57 2.90
N ASN A 118 -2.64 11.37 2.20
CA ASN A 118 -3.16 12.36 1.25
C ASN A 118 -3.79 11.73 0.01
N LYS A 119 -3.32 10.54 -0.40
CA LYS A 119 -3.89 9.77 -1.50
C LYS A 119 -4.99 8.82 -1.05
N THR A 120 -5.08 8.53 0.25
CA THR A 120 -6.12 7.66 0.80
C THR A 120 -7.48 8.36 0.68
N LYS A 121 -8.47 7.64 0.16
CA LYS A 121 -9.84 8.14 -0.03
C LYS A 121 -10.82 7.15 0.53
N GLU A 122 -11.96 7.66 0.99
CA GLU A 122 -13.11 6.88 1.40
C GLU A 122 -14.23 7.05 0.38
N MET A 123 -14.90 5.97 0.04
CA MET A 123 -16.12 6.01 -0.77
C MET A 123 -17.17 5.11 -0.15
N ILE A 124 -18.35 5.65 0.07
CA ILE A 124 -19.52 4.91 0.56
C ILE A 124 -20.37 4.57 -0.65
N ILE A 125 -20.62 3.28 -0.84
CA ILE A 125 -21.35 2.77 -2.01
C ILE A 125 -22.76 2.34 -1.61
N GLY A 126 -23.74 2.64 -2.47
CA GLY A 126 -25.11 2.18 -2.35
C GLY A 126 -25.96 3.03 -1.39
N ARG A 127 -26.88 2.37 -0.67
CA ARG A 127 -27.89 3.07 0.16
C ARG A 127 -27.29 3.84 1.33
N LEU A 128 -26.17 3.36 1.86
CA LEU A 128 -25.44 4.00 2.96
C LEU A 128 -24.90 5.39 2.58
N ALA A 129 -24.65 5.67 1.30
CA ALA A 129 -24.21 6.98 0.84
C ALA A 129 -25.23 8.11 1.14
N LYS A 130 -26.49 7.77 1.45
CA LYS A 130 -27.55 8.70 1.82
C LYS A 130 -27.65 8.95 3.33
N GLN A 131 -26.88 8.21 4.13
CA GLN A 131 -26.89 8.34 5.59
C GLN A 131 -25.75 9.25 6.05
N SER A 132 -25.94 9.90 7.20
CA SER A 132 -24.89 10.68 7.85
C SER A 132 -23.96 9.71 8.58
N ILE A 133 -22.87 9.31 7.93
CA ILE A 133 -21.82 8.48 8.50
C ILE A 133 -20.65 9.38 8.89
N SER A 134 -20.05 9.15 10.07
CA SER A 134 -18.85 9.86 10.52
C SER A 134 -17.74 9.74 9.48
N LEU A 135 -16.87 10.75 9.42
CA LEU A 135 -15.69 10.72 8.55
C LEU A 135 -14.63 9.80 9.14
N LEU A 136 -13.94 9.10 8.27
CA LEU A 136 -12.80 8.25 8.61
C LEU A 136 -11.59 9.11 8.94
N HIS A 137 -10.78 8.69 9.91
CA HIS A 137 -9.56 9.38 10.30
C HIS A 137 -8.33 8.48 10.15
N THR A 138 -7.21 9.07 9.74
CA THR A 138 -5.90 8.42 9.70
C THR A 138 -4.87 9.31 10.38
N ASN A 139 -4.24 8.85 11.48
CA ASN A 139 -3.20 9.63 12.17
C ASN A 139 -3.58 11.11 12.40
N ASP A 140 -4.72 11.37 12.97
CA ASP A 140 -5.29 12.71 13.21
C ASP A 140 -5.69 13.50 11.94
N ASN A 141 -5.55 12.92 10.76
CA ASN A 141 -6.03 13.52 9.52
C ASN A 141 -7.35 12.89 9.08
N GLU A 142 -8.26 13.74 8.68
CA GLU A 142 -9.52 13.33 8.08
C GLU A 142 -9.30 12.74 6.70
N VAL A 143 -9.89 11.56 6.44
CA VAL A 143 -9.85 10.93 5.11
C VAL A 143 -10.89 11.60 4.21
N GLN A 144 -10.45 12.08 3.07
CA GLN A 144 -11.36 12.70 2.12
C GLN A 144 -12.36 11.68 1.59
N ARG A 145 -13.65 11.94 1.83
CA ARG A 145 -14.76 11.19 1.22
C ARG A 145 -15.00 11.67 -0.20
N VAL A 146 -15.11 10.72 -1.14
CA VAL A 146 -15.31 11.00 -2.57
C VAL A 146 -16.49 10.21 -3.11
N ASN A 147 -17.15 10.78 -4.12
CA ASN A 147 -18.24 10.11 -4.84
C ASN A 147 -17.77 9.36 -6.07
N VAL A 148 -16.60 9.69 -6.59
CA VAL A 148 -15.97 9.05 -7.74
C VAL A 148 -14.48 8.87 -7.44
N PHE A 149 -13.96 7.70 -7.74
CA PHE A 149 -12.53 7.39 -7.58
C PHE A 149 -12.01 6.59 -8.76
N LYS A 150 -10.79 6.90 -9.20
CA LYS A 150 -10.12 6.12 -10.24
C LYS A 150 -9.31 5.00 -9.60
N LEU A 151 -9.86 3.79 -9.60
CA LEU A 151 -9.24 2.58 -9.09
C LEU A 151 -8.67 1.75 -10.25
N LEU A 152 -7.36 1.53 -10.28
CA LEU A 152 -6.67 0.73 -11.30
C LEU A 152 -7.07 1.07 -12.76
N GLY A 153 -7.26 2.36 -13.03
CA GLY A 153 -7.63 2.86 -14.35
C GLY A 153 -9.14 2.93 -14.63
N VAL A 154 -9.97 2.38 -13.74
CA VAL A 154 -11.44 2.41 -13.85
C VAL A 154 -12.00 3.49 -12.94
N HIS A 155 -12.88 4.36 -13.44
CA HIS A 155 -13.63 5.29 -12.62
C HIS A 155 -14.83 4.58 -12.00
N VAL A 156 -14.82 4.44 -10.69
CA VAL A 156 -15.90 3.87 -9.89
C VAL A 156 -16.63 5.00 -9.23
N ASP A 157 -17.96 5.01 -9.28
CA ASP A 157 -18.78 5.97 -8.55
C ASP A 157 -19.60 5.30 -7.45
N CYS A 158 -20.05 6.10 -6.49
CA CYS A 158 -20.78 5.64 -5.31
C CYS A 158 -22.16 4.99 -5.64
N LEU A 159 -22.68 5.21 -6.84
CA LEU A 159 -23.90 4.59 -7.36
C LEU A 159 -23.63 3.40 -8.29
N LEU A 160 -22.34 3.07 -8.51
CA LEU A 160 -21.87 2.02 -9.44
C LEU A 160 -22.35 2.21 -10.88
N LYS A 161 -22.44 3.47 -11.33
CA LYS A 161 -22.77 3.82 -12.71
C LYS A 161 -21.50 3.94 -13.54
N TRP A 162 -21.63 3.66 -14.86
CA TRP A 162 -20.51 3.72 -15.79
C TRP A 162 -20.29 5.09 -16.45
N ASP A 163 -21.20 6.04 -16.24
CA ASP A 163 -21.17 7.35 -16.90
C ASP A 163 -19.81 8.03 -16.73
N ASN A 164 -19.32 8.12 -15.49
CA ASN A 164 -18.03 8.74 -15.20
C ASN A 164 -16.82 8.03 -15.82
N HIS A 165 -16.92 6.73 -16.10
CA HIS A 165 -15.84 5.99 -16.76
C HIS A 165 -15.88 6.19 -18.27
N VAL A 166 -17.06 6.24 -18.86
CA VAL A 166 -17.24 6.43 -20.31
C VAL A 166 -16.86 7.86 -20.71
N ASP A 167 -17.29 8.86 -19.94
CA ASP A 167 -17.03 10.28 -20.21
C ASP A 167 -15.54 10.67 -20.01
N ALA A 168 -14.79 9.87 -19.26
CA ALA A 168 -13.37 10.11 -19.00
C ALA A 168 -12.43 9.56 -20.10
N ARG A 169 -12.97 8.98 -21.18
CA ARG A 169 -12.24 8.52 -22.38
C ARG A 169 -12.26 9.60 -23.45
#